data_a347623be5eda4928116c7d10d204113
#
_entry.id   a347623be5eda4928116c7d10d204113
#
_cell.length_a   1.000
_cell.length_b   1.000
_cell.length_c   1.000
_cell.angle_alpha   90.00
_cell.angle_beta   90.00
_cell.angle_gamma   90.00
#
_symmetry.space_group_name_H-M   'P 1'
#
loop_
_entity.id
_entity.type
_entity.pdbx_description
1 polymer ?
#
loop_
_entity_poly.entity_id
_entity_poly.type
_entity_poly.pdbx_seq_one_letter_code
_entity_poly.pdbx_strand_id
1 'polypeptide(L)'
;MRSRATLLMAAALLQAGCYNYLPLRRSSLVPSSYLAVTLTESGSEELGPYLGPNAHVVRGRYLAATERGLAISVESVESRRGDLARWAGETVVVPGEFVRAVEQRQVSRSKMVLLAGAAVAGLAAVYQAFGPGSGGDLGGTGGPSGPSPR
;
A
#
# COMPACT_ATOMS: atom_id res chain seq x y z
N MET A 1 7.09 -25.22 15.00
CA MET A 1 6.05 -24.97 13.97
C MET A 1 5.28 -23.67 14.19
N ARG A 2 4.98 -23.22 15.40
CA ARG A 2 4.24 -21.97 15.72
C ARG A 2 4.95 -20.70 15.24
N SER A 3 6.29 -20.63 15.32
CA SER A 3 7.07 -19.43 14.91
C SER A 3 7.03 -19.13 13.41
N ARG A 4 6.95 -20.15 12.56
CA ARG A 4 6.85 -19.98 11.09
C ARG A 4 5.48 -19.45 10.66
N ALA A 5 4.42 -19.86 11.35
CA ALA A 5 3.08 -19.38 11.08
C ALA A 5 2.92 -17.89 11.44
N THR A 6 3.50 -17.44 12.55
CA THR A 6 3.49 -16.01 12.94
C THR A 6 4.29 -15.13 11.99
N LEU A 7 5.42 -15.61 11.46
CA LEU A 7 6.21 -14.89 10.46
C LEU A 7 5.47 -14.74 9.13
N LEU A 8 4.81 -15.80 8.67
CA LEU A 8 4.00 -15.78 7.45
C LEU A 8 2.79 -14.85 7.59
N MET A 9 2.14 -14.85 8.75
CA MET A 9 1.00 -13.97 9.01
C MET A 9 1.42 -12.50 9.09
N ALA A 10 2.57 -12.18 9.68
CA ALA A 10 3.14 -10.83 9.69
C ALA A 10 3.53 -10.37 8.28
N ALA A 11 4.12 -11.23 7.45
CA ALA A 11 4.46 -10.93 6.07
C ALA A 11 3.20 -10.70 5.20
N ALA A 12 2.13 -11.46 5.42
CA ALA A 12 0.85 -11.28 4.71
C ALA A 12 0.18 -9.94 5.07
N LEU A 13 0.27 -9.49 6.33
CA LEU A 13 -0.25 -8.19 6.77
C LEU A 13 0.51 -7.00 6.15
N LEU A 14 1.81 -7.14 5.90
CA LEU A 14 2.63 -6.12 5.24
C LEU A 14 2.28 -5.94 3.75
N GLN A 15 1.69 -6.94 3.11
CA GLN A 15 1.22 -6.88 1.72
C GLN A 15 -0.12 -6.14 1.56
N ALA A 16 -0.86 -5.94 2.65
CA ALA A 16 -2.11 -5.18 2.63
C ALA A 16 -1.79 -3.70 2.41
N GLY A 17 -1.86 -3.26 1.14
CA GLY A 17 -1.53 -1.90 0.73
C GLY A 17 -2.20 -0.82 1.59
N CYS A 18 -1.39 0.09 2.15
CA CYS A 18 -1.84 1.19 3.02
C CYS A 18 -2.55 2.32 2.27
N TYR A 19 -2.88 2.13 0.99
CA TYR A 19 -3.46 3.17 0.17
C TYR A 19 -4.89 2.83 -0.24
N ASN A 20 -5.73 3.85 -0.25
CA ASN A 20 -7.08 3.79 -0.82
C ASN A 20 -7.19 4.79 -1.96
N TYR A 21 -7.94 4.44 -2.98
CA TYR A 21 -8.36 5.35 -4.04
C TYR A 21 -9.73 5.90 -3.68
N LEU A 22 -9.84 7.21 -3.59
CA LEU A 22 -11.08 7.90 -3.28
C LEU A 22 -11.51 8.71 -4.50
N PRO A 23 -12.78 8.61 -4.91
CA PRO A 23 -13.31 9.41 -6.00
C PRO A 23 -13.26 10.89 -5.62
N LEU A 24 -12.72 11.72 -6.51
CA LEU A 24 -12.57 13.15 -6.31
C LEU A 24 -13.54 13.94 -7.16
N ARG A 25 -14.05 15.02 -6.57
CA ARG A 25 -14.63 16.10 -7.36
C ARG A 25 -13.50 16.94 -7.96
N ARG A 26 -13.61 17.31 -9.24
CA ARG A 26 -12.57 18.03 -10.01
C ARG A 26 -12.02 19.30 -9.33
N SER A 27 -12.79 19.90 -8.42
CA SER A 27 -12.43 21.14 -7.71
C SER A 27 -11.42 20.99 -6.55
N SER A 28 -11.02 19.76 -6.21
CA SER A 28 -10.16 19.48 -5.06
C SER A 28 -8.81 18.86 -5.44
N LEU A 29 -8.40 18.96 -6.70
CA LEU A 29 -7.12 18.43 -7.17
C LEU A 29 -5.96 19.27 -6.66
N VAL A 30 -5.06 18.64 -5.93
CA VAL A 30 -3.83 19.27 -5.43
C VAL A 30 -2.67 18.88 -6.37
N PRO A 31 -1.86 19.87 -6.85
CA PRO A 31 -0.66 19.56 -7.64
C PRO A 31 0.24 18.53 -6.96
N SER A 32 0.89 17.69 -7.75
CA SER A 32 1.74 16.57 -7.32
C SER A 32 1.01 15.42 -6.61
N SER A 33 -0.32 15.46 -6.48
CA SER A 33 -1.08 14.30 -5.99
C SER A 33 -1.07 13.16 -7.00
N TYR A 34 -1.06 11.93 -6.49
CA TYR A 34 -1.12 10.73 -7.33
C TYR A 34 -2.56 10.40 -7.68
N LEU A 35 -2.86 10.37 -8.98
CA LEU A 35 -4.19 10.13 -9.50
C LEU A 35 -4.28 8.81 -10.27
N ALA A 36 -5.48 8.23 -10.28
CA ALA A 36 -5.93 7.25 -11.24
C ALA A 36 -7.09 7.86 -12.02
N VAL A 37 -6.92 8.01 -13.31
CA VAL A 37 -7.91 8.55 -14.22
C VAL A 37 -8.48 7.43 -15.06
N THR A 38 -9.77 7.13 -14.87
CA THR A 38 -10.49 6.15 -15.68
C THR A 38 -11.00 6.84 -16.94
N LEU A 39 -10.66 6.28 -18.10
CA LEU A 39 -11.06 6.80 -19.39
C LEU A 39 -12.48 6.32 -19.76
N THR A 40 -13.16 7.14 -20.57
CA THR A 40 -14.36 6.74 -21.29
C THR A 40 -13.98 5.77 -22.42
N GLU A 41 -14.97 5.20 -23.09
CA GLU A 41 -14.74 4.34 -24.26
C GLU A 41 -14.12 5.13 -25.42
N SER A 42 -14.71 6.28 -25.74
CA SER A 42 -14.16 7.20 -26.73
C SER A 42 -12.76 7.70 -26.36
N GLY A 43 -12.50 7.98 -25.09
CA GLY A 43 -11.16 8.35 -24.62
C GLY A 43 -10.14 7.22 -24.77
N SER A 44 -10.54 5.98 -24.57
CA SER A 44 -9.68 4.81 -24.80
C SER A 44 -9.32 4.64 -26.30
N GLU A 45 -10.25 4.92 -27.18
CA GLU A 45 -10.03 4.83 -28.64
C GLU A 45 -9.17 5.99 -29.14
N GLU A 46 -9.53 7.23 -28.79
CA GLU A 46 -8.86 8.44 -29.26
C GLU A 46 -7.43 8.57 -28.73
N LEU A 47 -7.21 8.21 -27.45
CA LEU A 47 -5.88 8.24 -26.83
C LEU A 47 -5.09 6.93 -27.04
N GLY A 48 -5.69 5.92 -27.65
CA GLY A 48 -5.06 4.62 -27.93
C GLY A 48 -3.73 4.70 -28.68
N PRO A 49 -3.57 5.55 -29.72
CA PRO A 49 -2.29 5.72 -30.41
C PRO A 49 -1.15 6.21 -29.52
N TYR A 50 -1.46 6.91 -28.43
CA TYR A 50 -0.48 7.47 -27.49
C TYR A 50 -0.31 6.59 -26.24
N LEU A 51 -1.40 6.09 -25.66
CA LEU A 51 -1.39 5.37 -24.39
C LEU A 51 -1.30 3.85 -24.56
N GLY A 52 -1.47 3.37 -25.76
CA GLY A 52 -1.57 1.95 -26.07
C GLY A 52 -3.02 1.46 -26.23
N PRO A 53 -3.22 0.31 -26.88
CA PRO A 53 -4.54 -0.19 -27.22
C PRO A 53 -5.35 -0.55 -25.98
N ASN A 54 -6.65 -0.20 -26.02
CA ASN A 54 -7.58 -0.46 -24.93
C ASN A 54 -7.18 0.16 -23.56
N ALA A 55 -6.46 1.29 -23.57
CA ALA A 55 -6.14 2.02 -22.35
C ALA A 55 -7.40 2.33 -21.55
N HIS A 56 -7.43 1.96 -20.28
CA HIS A 56 -8.60 2.11 -19.41
C HIS A 56 -8.34 3.00 -18.21
N VAL A 57 -7.23 2.79 -17.52
CA VAL A 57 -6.85 3.60 -16.35
C VAL A 57 -5.45 4.15 -16.55
N VAL A 58 -5.33 5.48 -16.47
CA VAL A 58 -4.04 6.19 -16.50
C VAL A 58 -3.68 6.57 -15.06
N ARG A 59 -2.52 6.12 -14.58
CA ARG A 59 -2.03 6.45 -13.25
C ARG A 59 -0.78 7.30 -13.35
N GLY A 60 -0.71 8.32 -12.51
CA GLY A 60 0.43 9.21 -12.48
C GLY A 60 0.23 10.41 -11.56
N ARG A 61 1.17 11.35 -11.63
CA ARG A 61 1.12 12.57 -10.83
C ARG A 61 0.36 13.66 -11.56
N TYR A 62 -0.59 14.26 -10.89
CA TYR A 62 -1.28 15.44 -11.38
C TYR A 62 -0.33 16.63 -11.43
N LEU A 63 -0.21 17.27 -12.58
CA LEU A 63 0.61 18.46 -12.78
C LEU A 63 -0.24 19.72 -12.72
N ALA A 64 -1.24 19.81 -13.59
CA ALA A 64 -2.10 20.99 -13.69
C ALA A 64 -3.41 20.68 -14.41
N ALA A 65 -4.42 21.49 -14.18
CA ALA A 65 -5.57 21.61 -15.08
C ALA A 65 -5.21 22.61 -16.19
N THR A 66 -5.42 22.23 -17.43
CA THR A 66 -5.27 23.08 -18.60
C THR A 66 -6.64 23.28 -19.26
N GLU A 67 -6.75 24.22 -20.17
CA GLU A 67 -7.95 24.41 -21.00
C GLU A 67 -8.30 23.16 -21.81
N ARG A 68 -7.27 22.35 -22.15
CA ARG A 68 -7.41 21.12 -22.94
C ARG A 68 -7.73 19.89 -22.08
N GLY A 69 -7.61 19.96 -20.75
CA GLY A 69 -7.85 18.83 -19.84
C GLY A 69 -6.88 18.73 -18.69
N LEU A 70 -6.69 17.52 -18.18
CA LEU A 70 -5.80 17.23 -17.06
C LEU A 70 -4.41 16.86 -17.56
N ALA A 71 -3.39 17.63 -17.18
CA ALA A 71 -1.98 17.29 -17.43
C ALA A 71 -1.49 16.34 -16.32
N ILE A 72 -1.03 15.17 -16.73
CA ILE A 72 -0.59 14.09 -15.83
C ILE A 72 0.77 13.59 -16.29
N SER A 73 1.72 13.49 -15.35
CA SER A 73 2.97 12.75 -15.54
C SER A 73 2.68 11.26 -15.33
N VAL A 74 2.63 10.50 -16.43
CA VAL A 74 2.14 9.12 -16.45
C VAL A 74 3.21 8.16 -15.94
N GLU A 75 2.86 7.33 -14.95
CA GLU A 75 3.73 6.28 -14.43
C GLU A 75 3.28 4.88 -14.89
N SER A 76 1.98 4.70 -15.12
CA SER A 76 1.45 3.46 -15.68
C SER A 76 0.11 3.65 -16.36
N VAL A 77 -0.14 2.81 -17.36
CA VAL A 77 -1.42 2.68 -18.05
C VAL A 77 -1.89 1.24 -17.93
N GLU A 78 -3.11 1.07 -17.47
CA GLU A 78 -3.77 -0.24 -17.38
C GLU A 78 -4.78 -0.39 -18.51
N SER A 79 -4.70 -1.50 -19.23
CA SER A 79 -5.67 -1.84 -20.26
C SER A 79 -6.96 -2.39 -19.64
N ARG A 80 -8.04 -2.48 -20.42
CA ARG A 80 -9.31 -3.13 -20.01
C ARG A 80 -9.14 -4.62 -19.69
N ARG A 81 -8.06 -5.25 -20.17
CA ARG A 81 -7.74 -6.66 -19.89
C ARG A 81 -6.94 -6.83 -18.61
N GLY A 82 -6.54 -5.73 -17.96
CA GLY A 82 -5.72 -5.73 -16.76
C GLY A 82 -4.21 -5.72 -17.03
N ASP A 83 -3.77 -5.62 -18.30
CA ASP A 83 -2.36 -5.48 -18.62
C ASP A 83 -1.85 -4.12 -18.16
N LEU A 84 -0.69 -4.09 -17.54
CA LEU A 84 -0.08 -2.89 -16.99
C LEU A 84 1.17 -2.51 -17.79
N ALA A 85 1.11 -1.41 -18.53
CA ALA A 85 2.26 -0.80 -19.18
C ALA A 85 2.87 0.25 -18.26
N ARG A 86 4.19 0.20 -18.05
CA ARG A 86 4.93 1.19 -17.26
C ARG A 86 5.44 2.31 -18.15
N TRP A 87 5.37 3.53 -17.62
CA TRP A 87 5.81 4.75 -18.27
C TRP A 87 6.89 5.43 -17.44
N ALA A 88 7.71 6.27 -18.06
CA ALA A 88 8.83 6.94 -17.41
C ALA A 88 8.49 8.34 -16.86
N GLY A 89 7.22 8.70 -16.82
CA GLY A 89 6.77 9.99 -16.30
C GLY A 89 6.49 11.01 -17.41
N GLU A 90 6.24 10.56 -18.62
CA GLU A 90 5.88 11.43 -19.74
C GLU A 90 4.58 12.18 -19.43
N THR A 91 4.55 13.45 -19.84
CA THR A 91 3.38 14.28 -19.65
C THR A 91 2.33 14.03 -20.71
N VAL A 92 1.15 13.60 -20.29
CA VAL A 92 -0.02 13.42 -21.15
C VAL A 92 -1.12 14.35 -20.69
N VAL A 93 -1.77 15.02 -21.64
CA VAL A 93 -2.98 15.82 -21.37
C VAL A 93 -4.19 14.97 -21.72
N VAL A 94 -5.01 14.67 -20.73
CA VAL A 94 -6.26 13.92 -20.91
C VAL A 94 -7.42 14.91 -20.96
N PRO A 95 -8.09 15.07 -22.12
CA PRO A 95 -9.25 15.93 -22.25
C PRO A 95 -10.36 15.54 -21.28
N GLY A 96 -11.05 16.56 -20.75
CA GLY A 96 -12.06 16.34 -19.71
C GLY A 96 -13.25 15.49 -20.15
N GLU A 97 -13.57 15.50 -21.44
CA GLU A 97 -14.62 14.68 -22.07
C GLU A 97 -14.26 13.19 -22.10
N PHE A 98 -12.98 12.85 -22.09
CA PHE A 98 -12.47 11.48 -22.06
C PHE A 98 -12.30 10.93 -20.64
N VAL A 99 -12.55 11.74 -19.62
CA VAL A 99 -12.44 11.36 -18.21
C VAL A 99 -13.78 10.90 -17.69
N ARG A 100 -13.87 9.61 -17.36
CA ARG A 100 -15.05 9.02 -16.70
C ARG A 100 -15.02 9.24 -15.20
N ALA A 101 -13.87 9.02 -14.57
CA ALA A 101 -13.67 9.17 -13.13
C ALA A 101 -12.24 9.58 -12.81
N VAL A 102 -12.07 10.33 -11.75
CA VAL A 102 -10.77 10.67 -11.18
C VAL A 102 -10.74 10.21 -9.73
N GLU A 103 -9.76 9.41 -9.39
CA GLU A 103 -9.53 8.91 -8.05
C GLU A 103 -8.16 9.37 -7.57
N GLN A 104 -8.08 9.84 -6.33
CA GLN A 104 -6.81 10.20 -5.71
C GLN A 104 -6.33 9.10 -4.80
N ARG A 105 -5.05 8.76 -4.92
CA ARG A 105 -4.38 7.87 -3.99
C ARG A 105 -4.18 8.59 -2.67
N GLN A 106 -4.84 8.12 -1.63
CA GLN A 106 -4.71 8.65 -0.28
C GLN A 106 -4.15 7.58 0.66
N VAL A 107 -3.31 8.02 1.60
CA VAL A 107 -2.82 7.15 2.67
C VAL A 107 -3.96 6.88 3.65
N SER A 108 -4.31 5.63 3.82
CA SER A 108 -5.33 5.25 4.79
C SER A 108 -4.78 5.39 6.21
N ARG A 109 -5.16 6.48 6.90
CA ARG A 109 -4.75 6.73 8.29
C ARG A 109 -5.14 5.60 9.22
N SER A 110 -6.32 5.01 9.04
CA SER A 110 -6.79 3.88 9.83
C SER A 110 -5.90 2.64 9.66
N LYS A 111 -5.49 2.32 8.43
CA LYS A 111 -4.58 1.21 8.18
C LYS A 111 -3.18 1.47 8.75
N MET A 112 -2.73 2.73 8.71
CA MET A 112 -1.44 3.14 9.29
C MET A 112 -1.43 2.99 10.82
N VAL A 113 -2.50 3.44 11.50
CA VAL A 113 -2.65 3.28 12.96
C VAL A 113 -2.70 1.80 13.36
N LEU A 114 -3.42 0.99 12.59
CA LEU A 114 -3.51 -0.46 12.83
C LEU A 114 -2.15 -1.15 12.66
N LEU A 115 -1.40 -0.78 11.63
CA LEU A 115 -0.06 -1.31 11.38
C LEU A 115 0.94 -0.89 12.47
N ALA A 116 0.89 0.39 12.90
CA ALA A 116 1.72 0.90 13.98
C ALA A 116 1.38 0.20 15.31
N GLY A 117 0.10 0.02 15.62
CA GLY A 117 -0.36 -0.70 16.81
C GLY A 117 0.09 -2.17 16.80
N ALA A 118 -0.02 -2.85 15.67
CA ALA A 118 0.45 -4.22 15.53
C ALA A 118 1.97 -4.35 15.68
N ALA A 119 2.75 -3.38 15.17
CA ALA A 119 4.20 -3.34 15.34
C ALA A 119 4.61 -3.16 16.80
N VAL A 120 3.97 -2.23 17.51
CA VAL A 120 4.24 -2.00 18.95
C VAL A 120 3.86 -3.23 19.77
N ALA A 121 2.70 -3.84 19.52
CA ALA A 121 2.28 -5.06 20.21
C ALA A 121 3.23 -6.24 19.94
N GLY A 122 3.71 -6.37 18.70
CA GLY A 122 4.70 -7.37 18.31
C GLY A 122 6.04 -7.19 19.03
N LEU A 123 6.54 -5.94 19.12
CA LEU A 123 7.75 -5.61 19.86
C LEU A 123 7.60 -5.90 21.37
N ALA A 124 6.47 -5.54 21.96
CA ALA A 124 6.19 -5.81 23.36
C ALA A 124 6.16 -7.32 23.65
N ALA A 125 5.54 -8.11 22.78
CA ALA A 125 5.51 -9.56 22.89
C ALA A 125 6.91 -10.19 22.78
N VAL A 126 7.73 -9.69 21.86
CA VAL A 126 9.13 -10.13 21.73
C VAL A 126 9.94 -9.76 22.96
N TYR A 127 9.76 -8.53 23.47
CA TYR A 127 10.44 -8.07 24.69
C TYR A 127 10.06 -8.90 25.91
N GLN A 128 8.78 -9.27 26.07
CA GLN A 128 8.34 -10.16 27.17
C GLN A 128 8.87 -11.58 27.01
N ALA A 129 9.02 -12.08 25.77
CA ALA A 129 9.51 -13.45 25.54
C ALA A 129 11.04 -13.58 25.66
N PHE A 130 11.80 -12.53 25.35
CA PHE A 130 13.26 -12.57 25.24
C PHE A 130 13.97 -11.44 25.99
N GLY A 131 13.25 -10.56 26.70
CA GLY A 131 13.82 -9.43 27.43
C GLY A 131 14.64 -9.88 28.65
N PRO A 132 15.56 -9.00 29.15
CA PRO A 132 16.42 -9.30 30.31
C PRO A 132 15.61 -9.32 31.61
N GLY A 133 14.84 -10.35 31.83
CA GLY A 133 13.95 -10.56 33.00
C GLY A 133 13.05 -11.78 32.84
N SER A 134 13.00 -12.41 31.67
CA SER A 134 12.26 -13.63 31.43
C SER A 134 13.05 -14.91 31.77
N GLY A 135 14.05 -14.79 32.65
CA GLY A 135 14.73 -15.93 33.25
C GLY A 135 13.74 -16.64 34.16
N GLY A 136 12.97 -17.57 33.58
CA GLY A 136 12.10 -18.45 34.33
C GLY A 136 12.90 -19.15 35.41
N ASP A 137 12.44 -18.97 36.60
CA ASP A 137 12.80 -19.74 37.78
C ASP A 137 12.59 -21.24 37.48
N LEU A 138 13.64 -21.89 36.95
CA LEU A 138 13.71 -23.34 36.96
C LEU A 138 14.09 -23.73 38.38
N GLY A 139 13.08 -23.81 39.24
CA GLY A 139 13.18 -24.35 40.59
C GLY A 139 13.89 -25.70 40.57
N GLY A 140 15.18 -25.67 40.83
CA GLY A 140 16.00 -26.82 41.14
C GLY A 140 15.75 -27.27 42.57
N THR A 141 14.70 -28.06 42.79
CA THR A 141 14.56 -28.89 43.98
C THR A 141 15.48 -30.08 43.81
N GLY A 142 16.66 -30.02 44.41
CA GLY A 142 17.61 -31.12 44.48
C GLY A 142 18.59 -30.89 45.61
N GLY A 143 18.12 -30.91 46.86
CA GLY A 143 19.02 -31.00 48.04
C GLY A 143 19.45 -32.44 48.26
N PRO A 144 20.74 -32.77 48.29
CA PRO A 144 21.19 -34.08 48.71
C PRO A 144 21.14 -34.14 50.26
N SER A 145 20.38 -35.08 50.80
CA SER A 145 20.39 -35.51 52.18
C SER A 145 21.74 -36.17 52.47
N GLY A 146 22.59 -35.47 53.21
CA GLY A 146 23.85 -36.04 53.76
C GLY A 146 23.57 -36.92 54.95
N PRO A 147 24.35 -38.00 55.16
CA PRO A 147 24.17 -38.91 56.28
C PRO A 147 24.74 -38.33 57.57
N SER A 148 24.04 -38.51 58.71
CA SER A 148 24.50 -38.21 60.07
C SER A 148 25.65 -39.12 60.53
N PRO A 149 26.69 -38.61 61.15
CA PRO A 149 27.65 -39.42 61.86
C PRO A 149 27.20 -39.74 63.30
N ARG A 150 27.50 -40.94 63.70
CA ARG A 150 27.42 -41.39 65.10
C ARG A 150 28.50 -40.78 65.92
#